data_973ad8fe5d3bd360ef8d5d6d99418eaa
#
_entry.id   973ad8fe5d3bd360ef8d5d6d99418eaa
#
_cell.length_a   1.000
_cell.length_b   1.000
_cell.length_c   1.000
_cell.angle_alpha   90.00
_cell.angle_beta   90.00
_cell.angle_gamma   90.00
#
_symmetry.space_group_name_H-M   'P 1'
#
loop_
_entity.id
_entity.type
_entity.pdbx_description
1 polymer ?
#
loop_
_entity_poly.entity_id
_entity_poly.type
_entity_poly.pdbx_seq_one_letter_code
_entity_poly.pdbx_strand_id
1 'polypeptide(L)'
;MLGERQKAAAAELAQWWDGLRLGGIGSHVVLLVGPAGWGRSTVLDQLPEIISRADAPISLEVRINGKSLPDEPRLQAPALRDCLLGAEVRRQAAALLCRSRLRSAPRRGTRSLLLTGMSGTISLLLAGLAAAAAGGVADDCPASENGAAARAARVVAAVSASAPALVVIDDADYLEPGLAVTMIENLIGHHDSRVLVIAALDLGSDLAAALTSRARYGPTAGRVHRAGADPRMGYQSRAELAGELRPHLTAAQAQQLARQTRTFAEIFAAARSEPLP
;
A
#
# COMPACT_ATOMS: atom_id res chain seq x y z
N MET A 1 -1.30 0.24 20.68
CA MET A 1 -1.84 1.58 21.03
C MET A 1 -1.17 2.63 20.18
N LEU A 2 -1.90 3.60 19.66
CA LEU A 2 -1.39 4.70 18.84
C LEU A 2 -1.47 6.01 19.65
N GLY A 3 -0.42 6.83 19.57
CA GLY A 3 -0.49 8.21 20.04
C GLY A 3 -1.38 9.07 19.13
N GLU A 4 -1.72 10.29 19.55
CA GLU A 4 -2.67 11.16 18.84
C GLU A 4 -2.31 11.40 17.37
N ARG A 5 -1.03 11.56 17.04
CA ARG A 5 -0.58 11.78 15.66
C ARG A 5 -0.68 10.54 14.80
N GLN A 6 -0.40 9.37 15.37
CA GLN A 6 -0.59 8.09 14.70
C GLN A 6 -2.07 7.80 14.48
N LYS A 7 -2.93 8.14 15.46
CA LYS A 7 -4.39 8.06 15.31
C LYS A 7 -4.88 8.98 14.19
N ALA A 8 -4.38 10.23 14.15
CA ALA A 8 -4.71 11.18 13.09
C ALA A 8 -4.28 10.67 11.70
N ALA A 9 -3.05 10.14 11.59
CA ALA A 9 -2.57 9.54 10.35
C ALA A 9 -3.41 8.32 9.94
N ALA A 10 -3.75 7.45 10.88
CA ALA A 10 -4.60 6.29 10.62
C ALA A 10 -6.01 6.70 10.17
N ALA A 11 -6.59 7.75 10.78
CA ALA A 11 -7.87 8.30 10.39
C ALA A 11 -7.85 8.91 8.98
N GLU A 12 -6.77 9.61 8.63
CA GLU A 12 -6.56 10.13 7.27
C GLU A 12 -6.47 9.00 6.24
N LEU A 13 -5.70 7.94 6.53
CA LEU A 13 -5.61 6.76 5.66
C LEU A 13 -6.97 6.08 5.49
N ALA A 14 -7.77 6.00 6.56
CA ALA A 14 -9.12 5.46 6.50
C ALA A 14 -10.05 6.31 5.62
N GLN A 15 -9.94 7.64 5.67
CA GLN A 15 -10.71 8.53 4.79
C GLN A 15 -10.35 8.33 3.31
N TRP A 16 -9.07 8.14 2.99
CA TRP A 16 -8.65 7.80 1.63
C TRP A 16 -9.25 6.47 1.16
N TRP A 17 -9.26 5.47 2.03
CA TRP A 17 -9.86 4.17 1.72
C TRP A 17 -11.36 4.29 1.49
N ASP A 18 -12.09 5.00 2.35
CA ASP A 18 -13.53 5.20 2.21
C ASP A 18 -13.87 5.95 0.91
N GLY A 19 -13.12 6.99 0.58
CA GLY A 19 -13.29 7.70 -0.68
C GLY A 19 -13.12 6.79 -1.90
N LEU A 20 -12.10 5.94 -1.88
CA LEU A 20 -11.83 4.94 -2.92
C LEU A 20 -12.96 3.89 -3.00
N ARG A 21 -13.38 3.35 -1.87
CA ARG A 21 -14.41 2.31 -1.76
C ARG A 21 -15.76 2.80 -2.26
N LEU A 22 -16.12 4.01 -1.93
CA LEU A 22 -17.38 4.63 -2.36
C LEU A 22 -17.36 5.10 -3.82
N GLY A 23 -16.23 4.98 -4.51
CA GLY A 23 -16.09 5.39 -5.91
C GLY A 23 -15.97 6.90 -6.10
N GLY A 24 -15.75 7.66 -5.03
CA GLY A 24 -15.57 9.11 -5.08
C GLY A 24 -14.20 9.54 -5.61
N ILE A 25 -13.21 8.66 -5.53
CA ILE A 25 -11.84 8.90 -5.99
C ILE A 25 -11.31 7.70 -6.77
N GLY A 26 -10.34 7.94 -7.65
CA GLY A 26 -9.60 6.89 -8.36
C GLY A 26 -8.47 6.31 -7.50
N SER A 27 -7.50 5.65 -8.15
CA SER A 27 -6.32 5.12 -7.45
C SER A 27 -5.38 6.22 -6.96
N HIS A 28 -4.89 6.08 -5.74
CA HIS A 28 -3.99 7.03 -5.08
C HIS A 28 -2.84 6.34 -4.35
N VAL A 29 -1.79 7.10 -4.09
CA VAL A 29 -0.68 6.72 -3.22
C VAL A 29 -0.65 7.67 -2.03
N VAL A 30 -0.58 7.12 -0.83
CA VAL A 30 -0.38 7.89 0.39
C VAL A 30 0.95 7.48 1.02
N LEU A 31 1.85 8.44 1.13
CA LEU A 31 3.15 8.26 1.75
C LEU A 31 3.03 8.53 3.24
N LEU A 32 3.16 7.49 4.06
CA LEU A 32 3.24 7.60 5.51
C LEU A 32 4.69 7.89 5.91
N VAL A 33 5.03 9.18 5.99
CA VAL A 33 6.40 9.63 6.22
C VAL A 33 6.61 9.95 7.68
N GLY A 34 7.69 9.40 8.25
CA GLY A 34 8.06 9.68 9.64
C GLY A 34 9.48 9.21 9.95
N PRO A 35 10.12 9.70 11.02
CA PRO A 35 11.44 9.23 11.43
C PRO A 35 11.39 7.77 11.90
N ALA A 36 12.54 7.10 11.92
CA ALA A 36 12.66 5.79 12.53
C ALA A 36 12.12 5.81 13.98
N GLY A 37 11.37 4.77 14.35
CA GLY A 37 10.74 4.69 15.68
C GLY A 37 9.48 5.54 15.87
N TRP A 38 8.97 6.21 14.84
CA TRP A 38 7.71 6.96 14.93
C TRP A 38 6.48 6.06 15.06
N GLY A 39 6.59 4.78 14.73
CA GLY A 39 5.50 3.81 14.81
C GLY A 39 4.71 3.64 13.51
N ARG A 40 5.34 3.88 12.35
CA ARG A 40 4.73 3.68 11.03
C ARG A 40 4.15 2.28 10.87
N SER A 41 4.94 1.25 11.15
CA SER A 41 4.49 -0.17 11.09
C SER A 41 3.30 -0.40 12.02
N THR A 42 3.30 0.20 13.23
CA THR A 42 2.16 0.09 14.16
C THR A 42 0.89 0.72 13.59
N VAL A 43 0.99 1.85 12.88
CA VAL A 43 -0.14 2.46 12.17
C VAL A 43 -0.66 1.52 11.09
N LEU A 44 0.24 0.95 10.29
CA LEU A 44 -0.12 0.02 9.22
C LEU A 44 -0.74 -1.27 9.74
N ASP A 45 -0.28 -1.79 10.88
CA ASP A 45 -0.83 -3.01 11.50
C ASP A 45 -2.25 -2.81 12.05
N GLN A 46 -2.56 -1.62 12.56
CA GLN A 46 -3.89 -1.30 13.07
C GLN A 46 -4.87 -0.83 12.01
N LEU A 47 -4.36 -0.47 10.82
CA LEU A 47 -5.17 0.07 9.74
C LEU A 47 -6.33 -0.86 9.31
N PRO A 48 -6.17 -2.18 9.18
CA PRO A 48 -7.28 -3.08 8.82
C PRO A 48 -8.42 -3.06 9.82
N GLU A 49 -8.11 -2.96 11.12
CA GLU A 49 -9.15 -2.87 12.16
C GLU A 49 -9.92 -1.56 12.05
N ILE A 50 -9.23 -0.46 11.77
CA ILE A 50 -9.82 0.87 11.63
C ILE A 50 -10.71 0.92 10.39
N ILE A 51 -10.24 0.39 9.28
CA ILE A 51 -10.96 0.35 8.00
C ILE A 51 -12.15 -0.63 8.06
N SER A 52 -11.97 -1.81 8.66
CA SER A 52 -13.01 -2.86 8.71
C SER A 52 -14.20 -2.50 9.61
N ARG A 53 -14.05 -1.53 10.51
CA ARG A 53 -15.17 -0.99 11.33
C ARG A 53 -16.23 -0.27 10.49
N ALA A 54 -15.94 0.06 9.24
CA ALA A 54 -16.86 0.70 8.30
C ALA A 54 -17.64 -0.33 7.45
N ASP A 55 -18.31 -1.30 8.07
CA ASP A 55 -19.30 -2.25 7.49
C ASP A 55 -18.91 -3.02 6.21
N ALA A 56 -17.67 -2.95 5.76
CA ALA A 56 -17.23 -3.69 4.59
C ALA A 56 -15.79 -4.20 4.75
N PRO A 57 -15.56 -5.51 4.70
CA PRO A 57 -14.21 -6.07 4.74
C PRO A 57 -13.40 -5.61 3.54
N ILE A 58 -12.09 -5.48 3.72
CA ILE A 58 -11.15 -5.23 2.62
C ILE A 58 -11.21 -6.44 1.68
N SER A 59 -11.67 -6.20 0.44
CA SER A 59 -11.86 -7.27 -0.53
C SER A 59 -10.55 -7.81 -1.08
N LEU A 60 -9.55 -6.96 -1.19
CA LEU A 60 -8.24 -7.28 -1.73
C LEU A 60 -7.17 -6.51 -0.95
N GLU A 61 -6.41 -7.22 -0.15
CA GLU A 61 -5.27 -6.66 0.59
C GLU A 61 -3.97 -7.32 0.14
N VAL A 62 -2.97 -6.49 -0.17
CA VAL A 62 -1.60 -6.91 -0.47
C VAL A 62 -0.67 -6.23 0.51
N ARG A 63 0.12 -7.01 1.25
CA ARG A 63 1.15 -6.49 2.15
C ARG A 63 2.53 -6.84 1.66
N ILE A 64 3.39 -5.84 1.64
CA ILE A 64 4.80 -5.95 1.28
C ILE A 64 5.60 -5.38 2.44
N ASN A 65 6.58 -6.14 2.94
CA ASN A 65 7.54 -5.63 3.89
C ASN A 65 8.90 -5.53 3.18
N GLY A 66 9.39 -4.31 2.98
CA GLY A 66 10.62 -4.04 2.25
C GLY A 66 11.83 -4.74 2.87
N LYS A 67 11.93 -4.78 4.22
CA LYS A 67 13.02 -5.47 4.92
C LYS A 67 13.04 -6.98 4.73
N SER A 68 11.92 -7.59 4.38
CA SER A 68 11.85 -9.04 4.15
C SER A 68 12.23 -9.44 2.73
N LEU A 69 12.40 -8.48 1.85
CA LEU A 69 12.80 -8.71 0.46
C LEU A 69 14.34 -8.83 0.35
N PRO A 70 14.82 -9.51 -0.69
CA PRO A 70 16.26 -9.57 -0.94
C PRO A 70 16.87 -8.18 -1.14
N ASP A 71 18.08 -7.96 -0.62
CA ASP A 71 18.81 -6.69 -0.83
C ASP A 71 19.28 -6.53 -2.28
N GLU A 72 19.44 -7.63 -3.01
CA GLU A 72 19.87 -7.60 -4.41
C GLU A 72 18.70 -7.18 -5.31
N PRO A 73 18.81 -6.06 -6.07
CA PRO A 73 17.73 -5.52 -6.89
C PRO A 73 17.13 -6.53 -7.90
N ARG A 74 17.98 -7.39 -8.47
CA ARG A 74 17.55 -8.43 -9.42
C ARG A 74 16.61 -9.47 -8.80
N LEU A 75 16.74 -9.72 -7.52
CA LEU A 75 15.89 -10.66 -6.78
C LEU A 75 14.65 -9.98 -6.21
N GLN A 76 14.64 -8.66 -6.07
CA GLN A 76 13.47 -7.93 -5.57
C GLN A 76 12.29 -8.00 -6.55
N ALA A 77 12.50 -7.88 -7.85
CA ALA A 77 11.42 -7.88 -8.83
C ALA A 77 10.59 -9.18 -8.83
N PRO A 78 11.17 -10.40 -8.84
CA PRO A 78 10.41 -11.62 -8.69
C PRO A 78 9.77 -11.76 -7.31
N ALA A 79 10.42 -11.35 -6.23
CA ALA A 79 9.85 -11.37 -4.89
C ALA A 79 8.63 -10.43 -4.77
N LEU A 80 8.71 -9.22 -5.30
CA LEU A 80 7.58 -8.29 -5.38
C LEU A 80 6.42 -8.84 -6.22
N ARG A 81 6.73 -9.48 -7.35
CA ARG A 81 5.71 -10.18 -8.15
C ARG A 81 4.96 -11.20 -7.30
N ASP A 82 5.67 -12.00 -6.53
CA ASP A 82 5.06 -13.07 -5.73
C ASP A 82 4.23 -12.50 -4.58
N CYS A 83 4.64 -11.39 -3.96
CA CYS A 83 3.84 -10.64 -2.98
C CYS A 83 2.56 -10.08 -3.63
N LEU A 84 2.68 -9.41 -4.78
CA LEU A 84 1.54 -8.81 -5.49
C LEU A 84 0.55 -9.85 -6.00
N LEU A 85 1.03 -11.01 -6.47
CA LEU A 85 0.21 -12.12 -6.97
C LEU A 85 -0.09 -13.16 -5.89
N GLY A 86 -0.33 -12.75 -4.67
CA GLY A 86 -0.78 -13.63 -3.59
C GLY A 86 -2.04 -14.44 -3.97
N ALA A 87 -2.36 -15.45 -3.17
CA ALA A 87 -3.45 -16.40 -3.46
C ALA A 87 -4.80 -15.72 -3.73
N GLU A 88 -5.09 -14.63 -3.00
CA GLU A 88 -6.32 -13.86 -3.16
C GLU A 88 -6.40 -13.15 -4.50
N VAL A 89 -5.33 -12.45 -4.90
CA VAL A 89 -5.24 -11.79 -6.20
C VAL A 89 -5.44 -12.79 -7.33
N ARG A 90 -4.77 -13.94 -7.26
CA ARG A 90 -4.90 -15.02 -8.26
C ARG A 90 -6.33 -15.56 -8.34
N ARG A 91 -6.97 -15.75 -7.20
CA ARG A 91 -8.36 -16.25 -7.13
C ARG A 91 -9.34 -15.26 -7.75
N GLN A 92 -9.23 -13.98 -7.42
CA GLN A 92 -10.10 -12.94 -7.98
C GLN A 92 -9.85 -12.73 -9.47
N ALA A 93 -8.61 -12.76 -9.91
CA ALA A 93 -8.25 -12.69 -11.31
C ALA A 93 -8.84 -13.88 -12.10
N ALA A 94 -8.75 -15.09 -11.57
CA ALA A 94 -9.38 -16.28 -12.18
C ALA A 94 -10.90 -16.16 -12.28
N ALA A 95 -11.57 -15.66 -11.23
CA ALA A 95 -13.01 -15.43 -11.22
C ALA A 95 -13.44 -14.42 -12.29
N LEU A 96 -12.67 -13.34 -12.48
CA LEU A 96 -12.93 -12.35 -13.54
C LEU A 96 -12.78 -12.95 -14.93
N LEU A 97 -11.76 -13.79 -15.14
CA LEU A 97 -11.57 -14.50 -16.42
C LEU A 97 -12.71 -15.46 -16.73
N CYS A 98 -13.19 -16.21 -15.73
CA CYS A 98 -14.34 -17.09 -15.90
C CYS A 98 -15.59 -16.31 -16.29
N ARG A 99 -15.86 -15.17 -15.62
CA ARG A 99 -16.99 -14.29 -15.94
C ARG A 99 -16.90 -13.70 -17.35
N SER A 100 -15.70 -13.30 -17.79
CA SER A 100 -15.49 -12.76 -19.13
C SER A 100 -15.72 -13.81 -20.21
N ARG A 101 -15.25 -15.05 -20.01
CA ARG A 101 -15.49 -16.18 -20.94
C ARG A 101 -16.97 -16.54 -21.05
N LEU A 102 -17.72 -16.50 -19.95
CA LEU A 102 -19.16 -16.75 -19.95
C LEU A 102 -19.94 -15.65 -20.71
N ARG A 103 -19.47 -14.41 -20.68
CA ARG A 103 -20.08 -13.30 -21.43
C ARG A 103 -19.73 -13.29 -22.91
N SER A 104 -18.57 -13.80 -23.27
CA SER A 104 -18.10 -13.88 -24.66
C SER A 104 -18.53 -15.18 -25.38
N ALA A 105 -19.20 -16.10 -24.71
CA ALA A 105 -19.85 -17.23 -25.36
C ALA A 105 -20.84 -16.71 -26.40
N PRO A 106 -20.72 -17.10 -27.68
CA PRO A 106 -21.52 -16.53 -28.76
C PRO A 106 -22.99 -16.85 -28.56
N ARG A 107 -23.75 -15.87 -28.05
CA ARG A 107 -25.20 -15.86 -28.23
C ARG A 107 -25.44 -15.68 -29.72
N ARG A 108 -25.76 -16.75 -30.42
CA ARG A 108 -26.22 -16.69 -31.80
C ARG A 108 -27.35 -15.68 -31.87
N GLY A 109 -27.08 -14.51 -32.44
CA GLY A 109 -28.13 -13.65 -32.96
C GLY A 109 -28.31 -12.23 -32.45
N THR A 110 -27.32 -11.51 -31.92
CA THR A 110 -27.45 -10.05 -31.77
C THR A 110 -26.08 -9.37 -31.90
N ARG A 111 -25.93 -8.59 -32.98
CA ARG A 111 -24.84 -7.63 -33.16
C ARG A 111 -24.99 -6.54 -32.10
N SER A 112 -24.10 -6.47 -31.16
CA SER A 112 -24.01 -5.37 -30.19
C SER A 112 -22.68 -4.67 -30.30
N LEU A 113 -22.75 -3.43 -30.78
CA LEU A 113 -21.64 -2.48 -31.00
C LEU A 113 -21.10 -1.82 -29.71
N LEU A 114 -21.37 -2.40 -28.53
CA LEU A 114 -21.01 -1.78 -27.23
C LEU A 114 -19.76 -2.39 -26.55
N LEU A 115 -18.93 -3.15 -27.26
CA LEU A 115 -17.83 -3.92 -26.69
C LEU A 115 -16.44 -3.27 -26.77
N THR A 116 -16.31 -2.06 -27.30
CA THR A 116 -14.98 -1.45 -27.56
C THR A 116 -14.26 -0.94 -26.31
N GLY A 117 -14.97 -0.60 -25.24
CA GLY A 117 -14.34 -0.08 -24.01
C GLY A 117 -13.82 -1.15 -23.03
N MET A 118 -14.45 -2.34 -22.99
CA MET A 118 -14.07 -3.42 -22.06
C MET A 118 -13.01 -4.38 -22.63
N SER A 119 -12.72 -4.32 -23.91
CA SER A 119 -11.81 -5.23 -24.60
C SER A 119 -10.34 -5.02 -24.16
N GLY A 120 -9.95 -3.78 -23.86
CA GLY A 120 -8.57 -3.46 -23.47
C GLY A 120 -8.19 -4.00 -22.09
N THR A 121 -9.07 -3.88 -21.12
CA THR A 121 -8.84 -4.38 -19.73
C THR A 121 -8.82 -5.92 -19.67
N ILE A 122 -9.67 -6.57 -20.44
CA ILE A 122 -9.72 -8.04 -20.51
C ILE A 122 -8.47 -8.58 -21.21
N SER A 123 -8.00 -7.93 -22.27
CA SER A 123 -6.78 -8.33 -22.99
C SER A 123 -5.53 -8.14 -22.12
N LEU A 124 -5.45 -7.08 -21.32
CA LEU A 124 -4.37 -6.85 -20.37
C LEU A 124 -4.39 -7.86 -19.22
N LEU A 125 -5.57 -8.21 -18.70
CA LEU A 125 -5.74 -9.27 -17.71
C LEU A 125 -5.32 -10.64 -18.26
N LEU A 126 -5.72 -10.97 -19.48
CA LEU A 126 -5.35 -12.22 -20.14
C LEU A 126 -3.85 -12.30 -20.40
N ALA A 127 -3.24 -11.22 -20.88
CA ALA A 127 -1.81 -11.15 -21.11
C ALA A 127 -1.02 -11.21 -19.78
N GLY A 128 -1.47 -10.50 -18.74
CA GLY A 128 -0.84 -10.51 -17.42
C GLY A 128 -0.96 -11.86 -16.72
N LEU A 129 -2.12 -12.52 -16.78
CA LEU A 129 -2.35 -13.84 -16.20
C LEU A 129 -1.71 -14.97 -17.02
N ALA A 130 -1.72 -14.87 -18.35
CA ALA A 130 -1.00 -15.81 -19.20
C ALA A 130 0.51 -15.73 -18.94
N ALA A 131 1.06 -14.52 -18.79
CA ALA A 131 2.45 -14.33 -18.41
C ALA A 131 2.76 -14.78 -16.98
N ALA A 132 1.83 -14.59 -16.04
CA ALA A 132 1.98 -15.06 -14.65
C ALA A 132 1.79 -16.58 -14.51
N ALA A 133 0.88 -17.18 -15.28
CA ALA A 133 0.62 -18.61 -15.28
C ALA A 133 1.65 -19.42 -16.10
N ALA A 134 2.21 -18.81 -17.14
CA ALA A 134 3.18 -19.47 -18.02
C ALA A 134 4.58 -19.58 -17.42
N GLY A 135 4.84 -19.02 -16.23
CA GLY A 135 6.09 -19.33 -15.49
C GLY A 135 7.39 -19.19 -16.28
N GLY A 136 7.40 -18.40 -17.37
CA GLY A 136 8.62 -18.15 -18.11
C GLY A 136 8.66 -18.68 -19.56
N VAL A 137 7.65 -18.39 -20.38
CA VAL A 137 7.80 -18.60 -21.83
C VAL A 137 7.39 -17.36 -22.60
N ALA A 138 8.33 -16.94 -23.45
CA ALA A 138 8.28 -15.90 -24.49
C ALA A 138 8.32 -14.47 -23.99
N ASP A 139 9.49 -14.06 -23.53
CA ASP A 139 9.93 -12.68 -23.50
C ASP A 139 10.75 -12.37 -24.77
N ASP A 140 10.06 -12.01 -25.86
CA ASP A 140 10.68 -11.29 -26.98
C ASP A 140 10.74 -9.76 -26.74
N CYS A 141 10.32 -9.29 -25.56
CA CYS A 141 10.70 -7.98 -25.06
C CYS A 141 11.95 -8.17 -24.20
N PRO A 142 13.03 -7.35 -24.40
CA PRO A 142 14.17 -7.41 -23.50
C PRO A 142 13.63 -7.21 -22.10
N ALA A 143 13.73 -8.25 -21.29
CA ALA A 143 13.20 -8.29 -19.93
C ALA A 143 13.96 -7.22 -19.13
N SER A 144 13.42 -6.00 -19.06
CA SER A 144 13.88 -5.07 -18.04
C SER A 144 13.67 -5.79 -16.72
N GLU A 145 14.70 -5.83 -15.88
CA GLU A 145 14.69 -6.50 -14.56
C GLU A 145 13.42 -6.14 -13.76
N ASN A 146 12.82 -4.99 -14.01
CA ASN A 146 11.61 -4.47 -13.42
C ASN A 146 10.28 -5.02 -14.00
N GLY A 147 10.33 -5.73 -15.14
CA GLY A 147 9.14 -6.14 -15.89
C GLY A 147 8.19 -7.09 -15.12
N ALA A 148 8.75 -7.96 -14.27
CA ALA A 148 7.95 -8.93 -13.52
C ALA A 148 7.02 -8.25 -12.49
N ALA A 149 7.54 -7.34 -11.68
CA ALA A 149 6.76 -6.58 -10.70
C ALA A 149 5.76 -5.64 -11.38
N ALA A 150 6.15 -4.98 -12.48
CA ALA A 150 5.26 -4.13 -13.25
C ALA A 150 4.07 -4.90 -13.85
N ARG A 151 4.30 -6.11 -14.38
CA ARG A 151 3.21 -6.97 -14.87
C ARG A 151 2.27 -7.40 -13.75
N ALA A 152 2.81 -7.79 -12.60
CA ALA A 152 2.01 -8.14 -11.42
C ALA A 152 1.17 -6.95 -10.92
N ALA A 153 1.76 -5.76 -10.87
CA ALA A 153 1.06 -4.52 -10.51
C ALA A 153 -0.13 -4.24 -11.44
N ARG A 154 0.03 -4.45 -12.75
CA ARG A 154 -1.09 -4.32 -13.71
C ARG A 154 -2.20 -5.32 -13.46
N VAL A 155 -1.89 -6.55 -13.06
CA VAL A 155 -2.91 -7.55 -12.68
C VAL A 155 -3.69 -7.08 -11.47
N VAL A 156 -3.02 -6.58 -10.42
CA VAL A 156 -3.68 -6.01 -9.23
C VAL A 156 -4.56 -4.83 -9.64
N ALA A 157 -4.06 -3.90 -10.44
CA ALA A 157 -4.81 -2.75 -10.94
C ALA A 157 -6.06 -3.19 -11.71
N ALA A 158 -5.96 -4.18 -12.58
CA ALA A 158 -7.08 -4.69 -13.35
C ALA A 158 -8.13 -5.41 -12.48
N VAL A 159 -7.70 -6.19 -11.49
CA VAL A 159 -8.61 -6.84 -10.52
C VAL A 159 -9.32 -5.79 -9.67
N SER A 160 -8.64 -4.70 -9.31
CA SER A 160 -9.18 -3.64 -8.47
C SER A 160 -10.34 -2.86 -9.13
N ALA A 161 -10.49 -2.91 -10.44
CA ALA A 161 -11.64 -2.34 -11.14
C ALA A 161 -12.98 -2.94 -10.66
N SER A 162 -12.97 -4.21 -10.22
CA SER A 162 -14.16 -4.89 -9.70
C SER A 162 -14.29 -4.84 -8.18
N ALA A 163 -13.17 -4.76 -7.46
CA ALA A 163 -13.14 -4.73 -6.00
C ALA A 163 -11.93 -3.90 -5.54
N PRO A 164 -12.14 -2.80 -4.79
CA PRO A 164 -11.06 -1.94 -4.34
C PRO A 164 -9.92 -2.71 -3.68
N ALA A 165 -8.69 -2.36 -4.01
CA ALA A 165 -7.49 -3.00 -3.49
C ALA A 165 -6.72 -2.05 -2.57
N LEU A 166 -6.27 -2.58 -1.42
CA LEU A 166 -5.36 -1.95 -0.51
C LEU A 166 -3.98 -2.59 -0.66
N VAL A 167 -2.98 -1.81 -1.04
CA VAL A 167 -1.59 -2.24 -1.12
C VAL A 167 -0.80 -1.51 -0.05
N VAL A 168 -0.31 -2.24 0.94
CA VAL A 168 0.47 -1.70 2.06
C VAL A 168 1.93 -2.09 1.87
N ILE A 169 2.82 -1.12 1.86
CA ILE A 169 4.26 -1.30 1.74
C ILE A 169 4.91 -0.75 3.00
N ASP A 170 5.29 -1.64 3.91
CA ASP A 170 6.06 -1.25 5.08
C ASP A 170 7.55 -1.24 4.77
N ASP A 171 8.29 -0.36 5.42
CA ASP A 171 9.73 -0.17 5.20
C ASP A 171 10.10 -0.05 3.71
N ALA A 172 9.34 0.78 2.97
CA ALA A 172 9.48 0.92 1.52
C ALA A 172 10.85 1.49 1.09
N ASP A 173 11.62 2.06 2.01
CA ASP A 173 12.99 2.54 1.79
C ASP A 173 13.99 1.43 1.43
N TYR A 174 13.65 0.17 1.71
CA TYR A 174 14.47 -0.99 1.34
C TYR A 174 14.21 -1.49 -0.10
N LEU A 175 13.23 -0.89 -0.78
CA LEU A 175 13.00 -1.18 -2.19
C LEU A 175 13.96 -0.40 -3.07
N GLU A 176 14.39 -1.01 -4.17
CA GLU A 176 15.10 -0.28 -5.22
C GLU A 176 14.15 0.82 -5.77
N PRO A 177 14.57 2.11 -5.75
CA PRO A 177 13.68 3.23 -6.04
C PRO A 177 13.03 3.17 -7.44
N GLY A 178 13.77 2.79 -8.47
CA GLY A 178 13.26 2.71 -9.85
C GLY A 178 12.23 1.59 -10.01
N LEU A 179 12.47 0.44 -9.35
CA LEU A 179 11.54 -0.68 -9.32
C LEU A 179 10.26 -0.33 -8.57
N ALA A 180 10.39 0.29 -7.39
CA ALA A 180 9.26 0.70 -6.57
C ALA A 180 8.39 1.74 -7.28
N VAL A 181 9.00 2.77 -7.89
CA VAL A 181 8.29 3.78 -8.68
C VAL A 181 7.55 3.13 -9.84
N THR A 182 8.22 2.27 -10.62
CA THR A 182 7.61 1.58 -11.76
C THR A 182 6.42 0.71 -11.32
N MET A 183 6.58 -0.03 -10.23
CA MET A 183 5.51 -0.85 -9.65
C MET A 183 4.31 0.00 -9.24
N ILE A 184 4.54 1.07 -8.48
CA ILE A 184 3.50 1.98 -8.00
C ILE A 184 2.78 2.66 -9.17
N GLU A 185 3.50 3.17 -10.16
CA GLU A 185 2.91 3.76 -11.37
C GLU A 185 1.99 2.78 -12.11
N ASN A 186 2.36 1.50 -12.19
CA ASN A 186 1.51 0.49 -12.81
C ASN A 186 0.30 0.11 -11.95
N LEU A 187 0.37 0.23 -10.62
CA LEU A 187 -0.77 0.03 -9.72
C LEU A 187 -1.83 1.12 -9.90
N ILE A 188 -1.40 2.38 -10.01
CA ILE A 188 -2.33 3.53 -9.98
C ILE A 188 -2.57 4.17 -11.36
N GLY A 189 -1.78 3.81 -12.37
CA GLY A 189 -1.80 4.45 -13.69
C GLY A 189 -3.05 4.15 -14.53
N HIS A 190 -3.77 3.10 -14.23
CA HIS A 190 -4.99 2.73 -14.94
C HIS A 190 -6.19 3.59 -14.51
N HIS A 191 -6.95 4.13 -15.46
CA HIS A 191 -8.08 5.01 -15.18
C HIS A 191 -9.24 4.32 -14.44
N ASP A 192 -9.46 3.03 -14.69
CA ASP A 192 -10.50 2.22 -14.04
C ASP A 192 -10.03 1.52 -12.75
N SER A 193 -8.73 1.63 -12.41
CA SER A 193 -8.23 0.98 -11.20
C SER A 193 -8.68 1.71 -9.94
N ARG A 194 -8.95 0.93 -8.90
CA ARG A 194 -9.29 1.41 -7.56
C ARG A 194 -8.31 0.83 -6.55
N VAL A 195 -7.09 1.39 -6.56
CA VAL A 195 -5.99 0.94 -5.70
C VAL A 195 -5.59 2.07 -4.77
N LEU A 196 -5.59 1.82 -3.48
CA LEU A 196 -4.92 2.66 -2.50
C LEU A 196 -3.58 2.02 -2.15
N VAL A 197 -2.50 2.69 -2.52
CA VAL A 197 -1.14 2.31 -2.11
C VAL A 197 -0.76 3.14 -0.88
N ILE A 198 -0.37 2.48 0.21
CA ILE A 198 0.16 3.13 1.39
C ILE A 198 1.61 2.67 1.56
N ALA A 199 2.56 3.60 1.45
CA ALA A 199 3.98 3.31 1.59
C ALA A 199 4.55 4.01 2.82
N ALA A 200 5.07 3.23 3.77
CA ALA A 200 5.77 3.75 4.94
C ALA A 200 7.24 4.01 4.59
N LEU A 201 7.68 5.24 4.83
CA LEU A 201 8.96 5.78 4.38
C LEU A 201 9.64 6.60 5.47
N ASP A 202 10.95 6.58 5.50
CA ASP A 202 11.73 7.46 6.36
C ASP A 202 11.69 8.92 5.89
N LEU A 203 11.98 9.82 6.83
CA LEU A 203 12.11 11.24 6.53
C LEU A 203 13.37 11.44 5.67
N GLY A 204 13.19 11.99 4.47
CA GLY A 204 14.32 12.18 3.54
C GLY A 204 14.56 11.00 2.59
N SER A 205 13.63 10.04 2.54
CA SER A 205 13.67 8.91 1.61
C SER A 205 13.80 9.36 0.15
N ASP A 206 14.74 8.76 -0.57
CA ASP A 206 14.92 8.96 -2.01
C ASP A 206 13.68 8.52 -2.80
N LEU A 207 13.04 7.44 -2.36
CA LEU A 207 11.80 6.96 -2.96
C LEU A 207 10.66 7.96 -2.78
N ALA A 208 10.53 8.57 -1.59
CA ALA A 208 9.54 9.62 -1.35
C ALA A 208 9.78 10.84 -2.24
N ALA A 209 11.04 11.23 -2.42
CA ALA A 209 11.43 12.32 -3.31
C ALA A 209 11.12 12.00 -4.78
N ALA A 210 11.45 10.78 -5.23
CA ALA A 210 11.18 10.31 -6.59
C ALA A 210 9.67 10.27 -6.89
N LEU A 211 8.87 9.69 -6.02
CA LEU A 211 7.40 9.64 -6.17
C LEU A 211 6.77 11.04 -6.18
N THR A 212 7.22 11.92 -5.27
CA THR A 212 6.72 13.29 -5.19
C THR A 212 7.09 14.11 -6.44
N SER A 213 8.31 13.93 -6.96
CA SER A 213 8.75 14.59 -8.20
C SER A 213 7.94 14.14 -9.40
N ARG A 214 7.74 12.84 -9.57
CA ARG A 214 6.91 12.30 -10.66
C ARG A 214 5.44 12.68 -10.55
N ALA A 215 4.92 12.83 -9.32
CA ALA A 215 3.57 13.31 -9.09
C ALA A 215 3.32 14.75 -9.56
N ARG A 216 4.37 15.56 -9.75
CA ARG A 216 4.24 16.92 -10.27
C ARG A 216 4.12 16.98 -11.79
N TYR A 217 4.79 16.08 -12.50
CA TYR A 217 5.00 16.18 -13.94
C TYR A 217 4.69 14.89 -14.72
N GLY A 218 4.31 13.80 -14.03
CA GLY A 218 4.13 12.48 -14.61
C GLY A 218 2.66 12.02 -14.70
N PRO A 219 2.44 10.79 -15.14
CA PRO A 219 1.11 10.18 -15.25
C PRO A 219 0.37 10.01 -13.91
N THR A 220 1.11 10.17 -12.79
CA THR A 220 0.58 10.11 -11.43
C THR A 220 0.31 11.47 -10.82
N ALA A 221 0.27 12.53 -11.65
CA ALA A 221 0.02 13.90 -11.21
C ALA A 221 -1.26 14.00 -10.36
N GLY A 222 -1.15 14.62 -9.19
CA GLY A 222 -2.26 14.77 -8.24
C GLY A 222 -2.69 13.50 -7.50
N ARG A 223 -2.00 12.37 -7.69
CA ARG A 223 -2.35 11.09 -7.05
C ARG A 223 -1.42 10.66 -5.91
N VAL A 224 -0.40 11.43 -5.61
CA VAL A 224 0.54 11.14 -4.51
C VAL A 224 0.33 12.15 -3.39
N HIS A 225 0.05 11.66 -2.20
CA HIS A 225 -0.25 12.44 -1.02
C HIS A 225 0.69 12.05 0.11
N ARG A 226 0.78 12.88 1.13
CA ARG A 226 1.55 12.59 2.34
C ARG A 226 0.63 12.59 3.53
N ALA A 227 0.73 11.56 4.37
CA ALA A 227 0.12 11.47 5.68
C ALA A 227 1.20 11.43 6.76
N GLY A 228 0.86 11.86 7.96
CA GLY A 228 1.77 11.83 9.10
C GLY A 228 2.88 12.88 9.08
N ALA A 229 2.68 14.00 8.42
CA ALA A 229 3.69 15.01 8.04
C ALA A 229 4.51 15.68 9.16
N ASP A 230 4.20 15.48 10.42
CA ASP A 230 5.03 16.04 11.50
C ASP A 230 5.87 14.96 12.19
N PRO A 231 7.20 14.96 11.99
CA PRO A 231 8.09 13.93 12.51
C PRO A 231 8.27 13.98 14.04
N ARG A 232 7.75 14.99 14.70
CA ARG A 232 7.94 15.18 16.15
C ARG A 232 6.66 14.82 16.89
N MET A 233 6.66 13.73 17.64
CA MET A 233 5.63 13.53 18.66
C MET A 233 5.67 14.73 19.63
N GLY A 234 4.55 15.45 19.73
CA GLY A 234 4.42 16.51 20.71
C GLY A 234 4.65 15.97 22.13
N TYR A 235 5.15 16.82 23.01
CA TYR A 235 5.36 16.47 24.42
C TYR A 235 4.11 15.87 25.05
N GLN A 236 2.95 16.46 24.81
CA GLN A 236 1.67 16.01 25.34
C GLN A 236 1.30 14.60 24.85
N SER A 237 1.43 14.33 23.56
CA SER A 237 1.17 12.98 22.98
C SER A 237 2.11 11.91 23.52
N ARG A 238 3.37 12.30 23.84
CA ARG A 238 4.31 11.37 24.49
C ARG A 238 3.90 11.04 25.93
N ALA A 239 3.42 12.03 26.68
CA ALA A 239 2.98 11.85 28.05
C ALA A 239 1.71 11.00 28.11
N GLU A 240 0.76 11.24 27.22
CA GLU A 240 -0.46 10.45 27.08
C GLU A 240 -0.12 8.98 26.74
N LEU A 241 0.73 8.75 25.74
CA LEU A 241 1.17 7.41 25.37
C LEU A 241 1.89 6.70 26.51
N ALA A 242 2.76 7.41 27.25
CA ALA A 242 3.45 6.85 28.42
C ALA A 242 2.44 6.41 29.50
N GLY A 243 1.39 7.20 29.73
CA GLY A 243 0.30 6.86 30.65
C GLY A 243 -0.53 5.66 30.18
N GLU A 244 -0.80 5.57 28.87
CA GLU A 244 -1.53 4.44 28.29
C GLU A 244 -0.72 3.12 28.35
N LEU A 245 0.59 3.18 28.11
CA LEU A 245 1.48 2.00 28.17
C LEU A 245 1.73 1.53 29.60
N ARG A 246 1.67 2.44 30.56
CA ARG A 246 1.84 2.18 32.00
C ARG A 246 0.73 2.88 32.81
N PRO A 247 -0.45 2.25 32.94
CA PRO A 247 -1.58 2.86 33.65
C PRO A 247 -1.34 3.19 35.12
N HIS A 248 -0.31 2.59 35.71
CA HIS A 248 0.10 2.83 37.11
C HIS A 248 1.07 4.01 37.28
N LEU A 249 1.57 4.61 36.18
CA LEU A 249 2.36 5.84 36.28
C LEU A 249 1.49 7.01 36.69
N THR A 250 2.00 7.80 37.62
CA THR A 250 1.42 9.10 37.90
C THR A 250 1.58 10.05 36.71
N ALA A 251 0.74 11.05 36.60
CA ALA A 251 0.87 12.06 35.54
C ALA A 251 2.26 12.71 35.50
N ALA A 252 2.88 12.92 36.68
CA ALA A 252 4.25 13.46 36.77
C ALA A 252 5.31 12.51 36.20
N GLN A 253 5.20 11.22 36.47
CA GLN A 253 6.10 10.19 35.92
C GLN A 253 5.93 10.03 34.41
N ALA A 254 4.70 10.03 33.91
CA ALA A 254 4.43 10.01 32.46
C ALA A 254 5.03 11.26 31.77
N GLN A 255 4.91 12.41 32.37
CA GLN A 255 5.53 13.65 31.90
C GLN A 255 7.07 13.60 31.94
N GLN A 256 7.65 13.01 32.99
CA GLN A 256 9.10 12.82 33.09
C GLN A 256 9.60 11.91 31.97
N LEU A 257 8.93 10.77 31.75
CA LEU A 257 9.23 9.86 30.66
C LEU A 257 9.15 10.54 29.29
N ALA A 258 8.12 11.35 29.07
CA ALA A 258 7.96 12.14 27.85
C ALA A 258 9.06 13.19 27.62
N ARG A 259 9.68 13.69 28.68
CA ARG A 259 10.86 14.61 28.58
C ARG A 259 12.12 13.86 28.17
N GLN A 260 12.28 12.64 28.61
CA GLN A 260 13.45 11.80 28.38
C GLN A 260 13.43 11.10 27.01
N THR A 261 12.26 11.00 26.38
CA THR A 261 12.06 10.27 25.11
C THR A 261 11.69 11.24 23.99
N ARG A 262 12.09 10.90 22.74
CA ARG A 262 11.81 11.72 21.55
C ARG A 262 10.92 10.99 20.53
N THR A 263 10.99 9.67 20.50
CA THR A 263 10.32 8.82 19.51
C THR A 263 9.37 7.84 20.18
N PHE A 264 8.46 7.29 19.40
CA PHE A 264 7.54 6.23 19.82
C PHE A 264 8.30 4.98 20.34
N ALA A 265 9.34 4.55 19.62
CA ALA A 265 10.14 3.39 20.00
C ALA A 265 10.86 3.60 21.34
N GLU A 266 11.37 4.80 21.61
CA GLU A 266 12.00 5.13 22.89
C GLU A 266 11.01 5.04 24.05
N ILE A 267 9.77 5.55 23.86
CA ILE A 267 8.71 5.46 24.87
C ILE A 267 8.35 3.99 25.11
N PHE A 268 8.20 3.21 24.05
CA PHE A 268 7.89 1.78 24.15
C PHE A 268 9.01 0.99 24.83
N ALA A 269 10.26 1.26 24.48
CA ALA A 269 11.42 0.65 25.12
C ALA A 269 11.51 1.03 26.60
N ALA A 270 11.38 2.31 26.90
CA ALA A 270 11.41 2.82 28.28
C ALA A 270 10.20 2.34 29.10
N ALA A 271 9.04 2.14 28.46
CA ALA A 271 7.87 1.57 29.13
C ALA A 271 8.01 0.06 29.41
N ARG A 272 8.90 -0.66 28.75
CA ARG A 272 9.18 -2.09 29.00
C ARG A 272 10.35 -2.33 29.95
N SER A 273 11.28 -1.38 30.03
CA SER A 273 12.38 -1.44 31.00
C SER A 273 11.86 -1.13 32.40
N GLU A 274 12.48 -1.73 33.42
CA GLU A 274 12.05 -1.81 34.83
C GLU A 274 11.65 -0.48 35.53
N PRO A 275 11.03 -0.54 36.71
CA PRO A 275 10.38 0.61 37.33
C PRO A 275 11.37 1.76 37.51
N LEU A 276 10.91 2.96 37.11
CA LEU A 276 11.55 4.20 37.52
C LEU A 276 11.56 4.24 39.07
N PRO A 277 12.71 4.50 39.69
CA PRO A 277 12.83 4.58 41.13
C PRO A 277 11.90 5.65 41.73
#